data_54bc28da63cd90f8d028cc411c2ad9b9
#
_entry.id   54bc28da63cd90f8d028cc411c2ad9b9
#
_cell.length_a   1.000
_cell.length_b   1.000
_cell.length_c   1.000
_cell.angle_alpha   90.00
_cell.angle_beta   90.00
_cell.angle_gamma   90.00
#
_symmetry.space_group_name_H-M   'P 1'
#
loop_
_entity.id
_entity.type
_entity.pdbx_description
1 polymer ?
#
loop_
_entity_poly.entity_id
_entity_poly.type
_entity_poly.pdbx_seq_one_letter_code
_entity_poly.pdbx_strand_id
1 'polypeptide(L)'
;QGMVCHETYKDTNNNWVSPDEIITINGKKYLKKDKDKLVTVGPSESMSKSKRNTIDPEKIIQNYGADSVRLFILSDSPPEKDVQWSEEGISASYKFIQKLWTLNLKFISKIKKNHEKDESENLIKFTNKFLKKMTENLNNFNYNIIIANMHEMYSFLIKDLDNNYKTSTLIENYCKILISISPIIPHFSNECLSLINKNKDNFWPSYNDNLAEEKEVQIVIQINGKKRGLIKVKRDIEEKNLHELIMKDEKIIKYLDKKTVQKKIYVKNRLINLIF
;
A
#
# COMPACT_ATOMS: atom_id res chain seq x y z
N GLN A 1 -5.32 -0.81 20.38
CA GLN A 1 -5.16 -1.69 19.22
C GLN A 1 -6.42 -2.51 19.02
N GLY A 2 -6.88 -2.60 17.79
CA GLY A 2 -8.01 -3.44 17.41
C GLY A 2 -7.72 -4.93 17.55
N MET A 3 -8.77 -5.73 17.52
CA MET A 3 -8.72 -7.19 17.65
C MET A 3 -8.75 -7.84 16.27
N VAL A 4 -8.21 -9.05 16.16
CA VAL A 4 -8.44 -9.89 14.98
C VAL A 4 -9.75 -10.63 15.16
N CYS A 5 -10.66 -10.44 14.24
CA CYS A 5 -12.00 -11.01 14.25
C CYS A 5 -12.14 -12.08 13.17
N HIS A 6 -12.97 -13.07 13.45
CA HIS A 6 -13.32 -14.11 12.49
C HIS A 6 -14.79 -14.48 12.61
N GLU A 7 -15.37 -14.98 11.52
CA GLU A 7 -16.72 -15.53 11.54
C GLU A 7 -16.84 -16.61 12.61
N THR A 8 -18.04 -16.71 13.19
CA THR A 8 -18.40 -17.78 14.11
C THR A 8 -19.22 -18.85 13.41
N TYR A 9 -19.08 -20.09 13.84
CA TYR A 9 -19.72 -21.23 13.19
C TYR A 9 -20.42 -22.12 14.20
N LYS A 10 -21.63 -22.60 13.85
CA LYS A 10 -22.39 -23.53 14.65
C LYS A 10 -22.90 -24.71 13.83
N ASP A 11 -22.85 -25.91 14.45
CA ASP A 11 -23.46 -27.10 13.89
C ASP A 11 -25.00 -27.10 14.06
N THR A 12 -25.66 -28.12 13.56
CA THR A 12 -27.11 -28.30 13.69
C THR A 12 -27.61 -28.46 15.13
N ASN A 13 -26.72 -28.80 16.06
CA ASN A 13 -27.00 -28.93 17.50
C ASN A 13 -26.66 -27.64 18.27
N ASN A 14 -26.36 -26.54 17.57
CA ASN A 14 -25.99 -25.25 18.13
C ASN A 14 -24.61 -25.23 18.86
N ASN A 15 -23.75 -26.24 18.65
CA ASN A 15 -22.39 -26.28 19.18
C ASN A 15 -21.44 -25.45 18.31
N TRP A 16 -20.46 -24.79 18.95
CA TRP A 16 -19.42 -24.06 18.22
C TRP A 16 -18.51 -25.01 17.43
N VAL A 17 -18.26 -24.65 16.18
CA VAL A 17 -17.41 -25.38 15.24
C VAL A 17 -16.16 -24.55 14.91
N SER A 18 -15.00 -25.18 14.90
CA SER A 18 -13.75 -24.51 14.52
C SER A 18 -13.65 -24.32 12.99
N PRO A 19 -13.04 -23.23 12.51
CA PRO A 19 -12.77 -23.05 11.06
C PRO A 19 -12.09 -24.24 10.39
N ASP A 20 -11.19 -24.92 11.11
CA ASP A 20 -10.47 -26.10 10.64
C ASP A 20 -11.39 -27.29 10.31
N GLU A 21 -12.57 -27.34 10.94
CA GLU A 21 -13.55 -28.42 10.80
C GLU A 21 -14.55 -28.17 9.67
N ILE A 22 -14.40 -27.06 8.92
CA ILE A 22 -15.35 -26.59 7.92
C ILE A 22 -14.78 -26.78 6.52
N ILE A 23 -15.66 -27.11 5.57
CA ILE A 23 -15.40 -27.10 4.14
C ILE A 23 -16.48 -26.29 3.42
N THR A 24 -16.06 -25.51 2.42
CA THR A 24 -17.01 -24.76 1.58
C THR A 24 -17.27 -25.52 0.29
N ILE A 25 -18.53 -25.81 0.01
CA ILE A 25 -18.99 -26.47 -1.21
C ILE A 25 -20.12 -25.62 -1.82
N ASN A 26 -19.95 -25.14 -3.05
CA ASN A 26 -20.91 -24.29 -3.77
C ASN A 26 -21.40 -23.09 -2.94
N GLY A 27 -20.46 -22.42 -2.22
CA GLY A 27 -20.76 -21.25 -1.40
C GLY A 27 -21.43 -21.53 -0.05
N LYS A 28 -21.74 -22.79 0.26
CA LYS A 28 -22.25 -23.21 1.56
C LYS A 28 -21.20 -23.89 2.40
N LYS A 29 -21.27 -23.74 3.72
CA LYS A 29 -20.29 -24.31 4.66
C LYS A 29 -20.85 -25.58 5.30
N TYR A 30 -20.03 -26.64 5.31
CA TYR A 30 -20.38 -27.96 5.83
C TYR A 30 -19.29 -28.44 6.78
N LEU A 31 -19.60 -29.42 7.64
CA LEU A 31 -18.59 -30.11 8.44
C LEU A 31 -17.69 -30.97 7.53
N LYS A 32 -16.38 -30.87 7.69
CA LYS A 32 -15.42 -31.74 6.94
C LYS A 32 -15.66 -33.22 7.16
N LYS A 33 -16.04 -33.60 8.40
CA LYS A 33 -16.29 -35.01 8.79
C LYS A 33 -17.62 -35.54 8.26
N ASP A 34 -18.58 -34.64 7.96
CA ASP A 34 -19.91 -35.02 7.52
C ASP A 34 -20.45 -33.92 6.57
N LYS A 35 -20.24 -34.15 5.27
CA LYS A 35 -20.56 -33.17 4.21
C LYS A 35 -22.06 -32.94 4.02
N ASP A 36 -22.93 -33.71 4.69
CA ASP A 36 -24.37 -33.55 4.66
C ASP A 36 -24.84 -32.58 5.77
N LYS A 37 -23.97 -32.30 6.75
CA LYS A 37 -24.29 -31.37 7.85
C LYS A 37 -23.88 -29.95 7.51
N LEU A 38 -24.89 -29.11 7.27
CA LEU A 38 -24.73 -27.69 7.05
C LEU A 38 -24.27 -27.00 8.34
N VAL A 39 -23.36 -26.05 8.19
CA VAL A 39 -22.87 -25.20 9.28
C VAL A 39 -23.50 -23.81 9.14
N THR A 40 -24.09 -23.32 10.24
CA THR A 40 -24.62 -21.95 10.30
C THR A 40 -23.45 -20.98 10.52
N VAL A 41 -23.37 -19.95 9.66
CA VAL A 41 -22.40 -18.88 9.77
C VAL A 41 -23.01 -17.77 10.62
N GLY A 42 -22.33 -17.43 11.70
CA GLY A 42 -22.66 -16.29 12.57
C GLY A 42 -21.83 -15.06 12.27
N PRO A 43 -22.01 -13.98 13.02
CA PRO A 43 -21.25 -12.74 12.83
C PRO A 43 -19.77 -12.93 13.05
N SER A 44 -18.97 -12.05 12.43
CA SER A 44 -17.54 -11.93 12.71
C SER A 44 -17.36 -11.25 14.07
N GLU A 45 -16.64 -11.91 14.95
CA GLU A 45 -16.39 -11.45 16.32
C GLU A 45 -14.91 -11.67 16.69
N SER A 46 -14.46 -11.01 17.74
CA SER A 46 -13.09 -11.20 18.26
C SER A 46 -12.81 -12.69 18.50
N MET A 47 -11.66 -13.15 18.03
CA MET A 47 -11.25 -14.54 18.17
C MET A 47 -11.20 -14.97 19.63
N SER A 48 -11.86 -16.09 19.96
CA SER A 48 -11.83 -16.66 21.30
C SER A 48 -11.88 -18.19 21.28
N LYS A 49 -11.21 -18.81 22.26
CA LYS A 49 -11.22 -20.27 22.42
C LYS A 49 -12.61 -20.81 22.73
N SER A 50 -13.43 -20.05 23.48
CA SER A 50 -14.79 -20.46 23.84
C SER A 50 -15.75 -20.53 22.65
N LYS A 51 -15.58 -19.66 21.67
CA LYS A 51 -16.36 -19.64 20.40
C LYS A 51 -15.72 -20.48 19.32
N ARG A 52 -14.54 -21.03 19.56
CA ARG A 52 -13.76 -21.84 18.61
C ARG A 52 -13.53 -21.15 17.24
N ASN A 53 -13.55 -19.82 17.21
CA ASN A 53 -13.33 -19.03 15.96
C ASN A 53 -11.89 -18.55 15.82
N THR A 54 -10.94 -19.21 16.47
CA THR A 54 -9.51 -18.90 16.42
C THR A 54 -8.85 -19.53 15.20
N ILE A 55 -7.89 -18.81 14.65
CA ILE A 55 -6.97 -19.29 13.61
C ILE A 55 -5.63 -19.60 14.28
N ASP A 56 -5.03 -20.74 13.94
CA ASP A 56 -3.74 -21.16 14.45
C ASP A 56 -2.61 -20.37 13.75
N PRO A 57 -1.90 -19.47 14.48
CA PRO A 57 -0.85 -18.64 13.88
C PRO A 57 0.32 -19.47 13.32
N GLU A 58 0.66 -20.62 13.96
CA GLU A 58 1.78 -21.45 13.52
C GLU A 58 1.51 -22.04 12.14
N LYS A 59 0.31 -22.57 11.92
CA LYS A 59 -0.08 -23.11 10.60
C LYS A 59 -0.08 -22.04 9.53
N ILE A 60 -0.56 -20.84 9.86
CA ILE A 60 -0.58 -19.73 8.89
C ILE A 60 0.84 -19.27 8.56
N ILE A 61 1.71 -19.15 9.55
CA ILE A 61 3.12 -18.79 9.33
C ILE A 61 3.85 -19.88 8.52
N GLN A 62 3.58 -21.15 8.76
CA GLN A 62 4.16 -22.25 7.99
C GLN A 62 3.72 -22.21 6.51
N ASN A 63 2.46 -21.86 6.24
CA ASN A 63 1.90 -21.86 4.88
C ASN A 63 2.26 -20.59 4.09
N TYR A 64 2.29 -19.42 4.74
CA TYR A 64 2.38 -18.11 4.08
C TYR A 64 3.62 -17.31 4.47
N GLY A 65 4.34 -17.71 5.52
CA GLY A 65 5.47 -16.96 6.08
C GLY A 65 5.04 -15.81 7.00
N ALA A 66 5.91 -15.47 7.95
CA ALA A 66 5.62 -14.44 8.96
C ALA A 66 5.40 -13.04 8.35
N ASP A 67 6.16 -12.67 7.31
CA ASP A 67 6.03 -11.36 6.66
C ASP A 67 4.68 -11.18 5.98
N SER A 68 4.10 -12.27 5.41
CA SER A 68 2.77 -12.21 4.81
C SER A 68 1.68 -11.97 5.86
N VAL A 69 1.82 -12.60 7.03
CA VAL A 69 0.90 -12.40 8.16
C VAL A 69 0.99 -10.96 8.67
N ARG A 70 2.21 -10.45 8.86
CA ARG A 70 2.44 -9.05 9.28
C ARG A 70 1.83 -8.07 8.28
N LEU A 71 2.09 -8.29 6.99
CA LEU A 71 1.56 -7.44 5.92
C LEU A 71 0.03 -7.43 5.91
N PHE A 72 -0.61 -8.60 6.06
CA PHE A 72 -2.07 -8.73 6.13
C PHE A 72 -2.65 -7.97 7.32
N ILE A 73 -2.14 -8.21 8.52
CA ILE A 73 -2.65 -7.59 9.77
C ILE A 73 -2.54 -6.06 9.72
N LEU A 74 -1.49 -5.53 9.08
CA LEU A 74 -1.22 -4.10 9.02
C LEU A 74 -1.89 -3.40 7.82
N SER A 75 -2.47 -4.14 6.86
CA SER A 75 -2.94 -3.57 5.59
C SER A 75 -4.36 -3.05 5.62
N ASP A 76 -5.24 -3.74 6.34
CA ASP A 76 -6.70 -3.58 6.16
C ASP A 76 -7.21 -2.28 6.78
N SER A 77 -6.75 -1.98 7.99
CA SER A 77 -7.34 -0.89 8.79
C SER A 77 -6.28 -0.14 9.59
N PRO A 78 -6.55 1.11 10.01
CA PRO A 78 -5.77 1.76 11.04
C PRO A 78 -5.70 0.88 12.30
N PRO A 79 -4.59 0.94 13.07
CA PRO A 79 -4.34 0.01 14.18
C PRO A 79 -5.38 0.07 15.32
N GLU A 80 -6.20 1.11 15.38
CA GLU A 80 -7.29 1.26 16.36
C GLU A 80 -8.53 0.42 16.02
N LYS A 81 -8.66 -0.01 14.77
CA LYS A 81 -9.81 -0.77 14.29
C LYS A 81 -9.54 -2.27 14.31
N ASP A 82 -10.62 -3.03 14.40
CA ASP A 82 -10.58 -4.47 14.29
C ASP A 82 -10.21 -4.90 12.86
N VAL A 83 -9.44 -6.00 12.77
CA VAL A 83 -9.05 -6.63 11.51
C VAL A 83 -9.89 -7.88 11.29
N GLN A 84 -10.56 -7.94 10.15
CA GLN A 84 -11.31 -9.14 9.76
C GLN A 84 -10.37 -10.16 9.13
N TRP A 85 -10.31 -11.37 9.71
CA TRP A 85 -9.55 -12.45 9.10
C TRP A 85 -10.16 -12.85 7.75
N SER A 86 -9.31 -13.00 6.73
CA SER A 86 -9.71 -13.39 5.38
C SER A 86 -8.62 -14.24 4.74
N GLU A 87 -9.00 -15.42 4.26
CA GLU A 87 -8.11 -16.31 3.51
C GLU A 87 -7.65 -15.67 2.19
N GLU A 88 -8.53 -14.90 1.55
CA GLU A 88 -8.20 -14.13 0.35
C GLU A 88 -7.19 -13.04 0.67
N GLY A 89 -7.35 -12.35 1.80
CA GLY A 89 -6.46 -11.28 2.25
C GLY A 89 -5.05 -11.77 2.54
N ILE A 90 -4.91 -12.88 3.29
CA ILE A 90 -3.58 -13.47 3.55
C ILE A 90 -2.93 -14.00 2.28
N SER A 91 -3.70 -14.64 1.39
CA SER A 91 -3.22 -15.11 0.08
C SER A 91 -2.75 -13.95 -0.81
N ALA A 92 -3.47 -12.82 -0.81
CA ALA A 92 -3.07 -11.62 -1.55
C ALA A 92 -1.76 -11.03 -1.00
N SER A 93 -1.60 -10.98 0.32
CA SER A 93 -0.38 -10.54 0.99
C SER A 93 0.81 -11.43 0.63
N TYR A 94 0.64 -12.74 0.66
CA TYR A 94 1.66 -13.70 0.22
C TYR A 94 2.07 -13.50 -1.24
N LYS A 95 1.09 -13.37 -2.16
CA LYS A 95 1.36 -13.09 -3.57
C LYS A 95 2.11 -11.76 -3.77
N PHE A 96 1.86 -10.77 -2.92
CA PHE A 96 2.60 -9.52 -3.00
C PHE A 96 4.06 -9.69 -2.56
N ILE A 97 4.34 -10.44 -1.50
CA ILE A 97 5.72 -10.79 -1.10
C ILE A 97 6.44 -11.53 -2.24
N GLN A 98 5.78 -12.48 -2.91
CA GLN A 98 6.36 -13.18 -4.07
C GLN A 98 6.68 -12.22 -5.24
N LYS A 99 5.80 -11.24 -5.50
CA LYS A 99 6.08 -10.21 -6.52
C LYS A 99 7.29 -9.35 -6.14
N LEU A 100 7.40 -8.96 -4.87
CA LEU A 100 8.57 -8.23 -4.36
C LEU A 100 9.84 -9.06 -4.49
N TRP A 101 9.77 -10.35 -4.21
CA TRP A 101 10.91 -11.27 -4.40
C TRP A 101 11.36 -11.36 -5.86
N THR A 102 10.42 -11.52 -6.78
CA THR A 102 10.71 -11.52 -8.23
C THR A 102 11.34 -10.21 -8.68
N LEU A 103 10.87 -9.08 -8.16
CA LEU A 103 11.46 -7.76 -8.41
C LEU A 103 12.89 -7.69 -7.88
N ASN A 104 13.14 -8.17 -6.65
CA ASN A 104 14.48 -8.21 -6.06
C ASN A 104 15.47 -8.99 -6.93
N LEU A 105 15.09 -10.16 -7.44
CA LEU A 105 15.95 -10.95 -8.34
C LEU A 105 16.33 -10.17 -9.61
N LYS A 106 15.41 -9.38 -10.16
CA LYS A 106 15.70 -8.50 -11.30
C LYS A 106 16.69 -7.40 -10.92
N PHE A 107 16.56 -6.79 -9.75
CA PHE A 107 17.51 -5.79 -9.25
C PHE A 107 18.91 -6.40 -9.05
N ILE A 108 19.01 -7.58 -8.44
CA ILE A 108 20.28 -8.29 -8.26
C ILE A 108 20.93 -8.59 -9.62
N SER A 109 20.16 -9.08 -10.60
CA SER A 109 20.66 -9.31 -11.95
C SER A 109 21.19 -8.04 -12.60
N LYS A 110 20.51 -6.90 -12.38
CA LYS A 110 20.92 -5.60 -12.89
C LYS A 110 22.20 -5.10 -12.21
N ILE A 111 22.31 -5.23 -10.90
CA ILE A 111 23.52 -4.88 -10.13
C ILE A 111 24.75 -5.65 -10.64
N LYS A 112 24.59 -6.94 -10.94
CA LYS A 112 25.68 -7.80 -11.45
C LYS A 112 26.20 -7.38 -12.84
N LYS A 113 25.38 -6.69 -13.64
CA LYS A 113 25.77 -6.24 -15.00
C LYS A 113 26.68 -5.01 -15.02
N ASN A 114 26.88 -4.36 -13.89
CA ASN A 114 27.72 -3.19 -13.67
C ASN A 114 27.61 -2.11 -14.76
N HIS A 115 26.74 -1.14 -14.55
CA HIS A 115 26.54 0.00 -15.46
C HIS A 115 27.16 1.27 -14.87
N GLU A 116 27.82 2.08 -15.72
CA GLU A 116 28.42 3.36 -15.32
C GLU A 116 27.54 4.58 -15.69
N LYS A 117 26.58 4.41 -16.61
CA LYS A 117 25.69 5.50 -17.01
C LYS A 117 24.71 5.83 -15.89
N ASP A 118 24.50 7.12 -15.68
CA ASP A 118 23.68 7.63 -14.58
C ASP A 118 22.41 8.31 -15.10
N GLU A 119 21.33 7.54 -15.22
CA GLU A 119 19.97 8.03 -15.48
C GLU A 119 19.12 7.97 -14.18
N SER A 120 19.76 8.09 -13.02
CA SER A 120 19.19 7.76 -11.71
C SER A 120 18.37 8.88 -11.08
N GLU A 121 18.18 10.03 -11.72
CA GLU A 121 17.50 11.18 -11.10
C GLU A 121 16.10 10.84 -10.60
N ASN A 122 15.33 10.08 -11.39
CA ASN A 122 13.97 9.66 -11.01
C ASN A 122 13.99 8.71 -9.83
N LEU A 123 14.92 7.75 -9.78
CA LEU A 123 15.07 6.82 -8.67
C LEU A 123 15.45 7.56 -7.39
N ILE A 124 16.41 8.49 -7.46
CA ILE A 124 16.85 9.29 -6.31
C ILE A 124 15.68 10.13 -5.76
N LYS A 125 14.95 10.82 -6.61
CA LYS A 125 13.77 11.61 -6.21
C LYS A 125 12.69 10.73 -5.59
N PHE A 126 12.39 9.61 -6.25
CA PHE A 126 11.42 8.66 -5.72
C PHE A 126 11.82 8.12 -4.36
N THR A 127 13.09 7.69 -4.18
CA THR A 127 13.59 7.17 -2.92
C THR A 127 13.44 8.19 -1.80
N ASN A 128 13.84 9.44 -2.01
CA ASN A 128 13.71 10.49 -0.99
C ASN A 128 12.24 10.75 -0.63
N LYS A 129 11.34 10.81 -1.61
CA LYS A 129 9.91 10.98 -1.39
C LYS A 129 9.31 9.79 -0.64
N PHE A 130 9.70 8.57 -1.01
CA PHE A 130 9.25 7.34 -0.36
C PHE A 130 9.70 7.30 1.10
N LEU A 131 10.98 7.59 1.38
CA LEU A 131 11.53 7.64 2.73
C LEU A 131 10.81 8.67 3.62
N LYS A 132 10.53 9.86 3.09
CA LYS A 132 9.74 10.89 3.82
C LYS A 132 8.38 10.33 4.21
N LYS A 133 7.62 9.78 3.24
CA LYS A 133 6.32 9.16 3.50
C LYS A 133 6.41 8.02 4.52
N MET A 134 7.40 7.15 4.42
CA MET A 134 7.60 6.03 5.34
C MET A 134 7.89 6.53 6.75
N THR A 135 8.78 7.50 6.91
CA THR A 135 9.12 8.09 8.21
C THR A 135 7.91 8.75 8.87
N GLU A 136 7.19 9.59 8.13
CA GLU A 136 5.98 10.26 8.64
C GLU A 136 4.90 9.27 9.04
N ASN A 137 4.63 8.24 8.22
CA ASN A 137 3.59 7.27 8.51
C ASN A 137 3.96 6.31 9.65
N LEU A 138 5.24 5.95 9.82
CA LEU A 138 5.70 5.18 10.98
C LEU A 138 5.53 5.98 12.28
N ASN A 139 5.93 7.24 12.29
CA ASN A 139 5.79 8.11 13.46
C ASN A 139 4.33 8.32 13.87
N ASN A 140 3.40 8.26 12.91
CA ASN A 140 1.97 8.43 13.13
C ASN A 140 1.19 7.11 13.23
N PHE A 141 1.87 5.96 13.23
CA PHE A 141 1.27 4.62 13.25
C PHE A 141 0.27 4.34 12.11
N ASN A 142 0.44 5.00 10.96
CA ASN A 142 -0.40 4.84 9.78
C ASN A 142 0.03 3.61 8.95
N TYR A 143 0.00 2.42 9.53
CA TYR A 143 0.54 1.21 8.90
C TYR A 143 -0.15 0.84 7.59
N ASN A 144 -1.47 0.98 7.49
CA ASN A 144 -2.23 0.74 6.26
C ASN A 144 -1.79 1.68 5.12
N ILE A 145 -1.44 2.93 5.43
CA ILE A 145 -0.91 3.88 4.45
C ILE A 145 0.50 3.47 4.02
N ILE A 146 1.33 2.96 4.93
CA ILE A 146 2.65 2.41 4.61
C ILE A 146 2.53 1.31 3.57
N ILE A 147 1.58 0.38 3.72
CA ILE A 147 1.40 -0.71 2.78
C ILE A 147 0.92 -0.20 1.42
N ALA A 148 0.04 0.81 1.38
CA ALA A 148 -0.30 1.48 0.13
C ALA A 148 0.93 2.12 -0.54
N ASN A 149 1.82 2.77 0.23
CA ASN A 149 3.08 3.30 -0.28
C ASN A 149 4.02 2.19 -0.79
N MET A 150 4.02 0.99 -0.18
CA MET A 150 4.79 -0.16 -0.68
C MET A 150 4.26 -0.65 -2.03
N HIS A 151 2.96 -0.61 -2.28
CA HIS A 151 2.39 -0.91 -3.60
C HIS A 151 2.76 0.17 -4.64
N GLU A 152 2.77 1.45 -4.26
CA GLU A 152 3.28 2.54 -5.11
C GLU A 152 4.76 2.32 -5.46
N MET A 153 5.58 1.98 -4.45
CA MET A 153 6.99 1.64 -4.62
C MET A 153 7.19 0.49 -5.62
N TYR A 154 6.47 -0.60 -5.46
CA TYR A 154 6.53 -1.73 -6.39
C TYR A 154 6.19 -1.31 -7.82
N SER A 155 5.13 -0.53 -7.97
CA SER A 155 4.66 -0.05 -9.29
C SER A 155 5.66 0.90 -9.95
N PHE A 156 6.31 1.75 -9.16
CA PHE A 156 7.39 2.62 -9.64
C PHE A 156 8.60 1.79 -10.07
N LEU A 157 9.12 0.94 -9.17
CA LEU A 157 10.35 0.19 -9.41
C LEU A 157 10.24 -0.75 -10.62
N ILE A 158 9.07 -1.36 -10.85
CA ILE A 158 8.86 -2.22 -12.03
C ILE A 158 8.94 -1.42 -13.33
N LYS A 159 8.37 -0.22 -13.37
CA LYS A 159 8.39 0.65 -14.56
C LYS A 159 9.76 1.26 -14.80
N ASP A 160 10.46 1.57 -13.71
CA ASP A 160 11.73 2.25 -13.72
C ASP A 160 12.91 1.27 -13.93
N LEU A 161 12.65 -0.05 -13.86
CA LEU A 161 13.67 -1.10 -13.94
C LEU A 161 14.44 -1.11 -15.27
N ASP A 162 13.83 -0.66 -16.37
CA ASP A 162 14.43 -0.64 -17.71
C ASP A 162 15.44 0.50 -17.90
N ASN A 163 15.45 1.51 -17.01
CA ASN A 163 16.39 2.63 -17.06
C ASN A 163 17.81 2.18 -16.72
N ASN A 164 18.81 2.89 -17.27
CA ASN A 164 20.20 2.63 -16.99
C ASN A 164 20.63 3.40 -15.75
N TYR A 165 21.01 2.67 -14.71
CA TYR A 165 21.49 3.23 -13.46
C TYR A 165 22.99 3.01 -13.31
N LYS A 166 23.67 3.98 -12.73
CA LYS A 166 24.98 3.72 -12.15
C LYS A 166 24.81 2.72 -11.01
N THR A 167 25.58 1.62 -11.05
CA THR A 167 25.40 0.51 -10.10
C THR A 167 25.50 0.94 -8.64
N SER A 168 26.41 1.85 -8.30
CA SER A 168 26.53 2.38 -6.93
C SER A 168 25.27 3.12 -6.47
N THR A 169 24.70 3.96 -7.34
CA THR A 169 23.48 4.72 -7.06
C THR A 169 22.26 3.79 -6.93
N LEU A 170 22.20 2.75 -7.77
CA LEU A 170 21.15 1.73 -7.68
C LEU A 170 21.20 0.99 -6.33
N ILE A 171 22.37 0.50 -5.94
CA ILE A 171 22.57 -0.21 -4.67
C ILE A 171 22.19 0.70 -3.51
N GLU A 172 22.69 1.93 -3.47
CA GLU A 172 22.42 2.87 -2.38
C GLU A 172 20.91 3.10 -2.20
N ASN A 173 20.22 3.46 -3.28
CA ASN A 173 18.80 3.79 -3.21
C ASN A 173 17.93 2.54 -2.92
N TYR A 174 18.28 1.40 -3.50
CA TYR A 174 17.55 0.16 -3.24
C TYR A 174 17.74 -0.31 -1.79
N CYS A 175 18.96 -0.22 -1.23
CA CYS A 175 19.18 -0.49 0.20
C CYS A 175 18.36 0.42 1.11
N LYS A 176 18.30 1.73 0.82
CA LYS A 176 17.46 2.67 1.57
C LYS A 176 15.98 2.25 1.57
N ILE A 177 15.47 1.83 0.41
CA ILE A 177 14.11 1.33 0.28
C ILE A 177 13.91 0.04 1.12
N LEU A 178 14.81 -0.94 0.99
CA LEU A 178 14.74 -2.19 1.76
C LEU A 178 14.75 -1.95 3.28
N ILE A 179 15.63 -1.08 3.75
CA ILE A 179 15.70 -0.72 5.18
C ILE A 179 14.39 -0.07 5.63
N SER A 180 13.81 0.81 4.82
CA SER A 180 12.60 1.54 5.21
C SER A 180 11.34 0.66 5.28
N ILE A 181 11.28 -0.46 4.56
CA ILE A 181 10.18 -1.43 4.63
C ILE A 181 10.41 -2.53 5.67
N SER A 182 11.61 -2.62 6.26
CA SER A 182 11.95 -3.68 7.24
C SER A 182 11.06 -3.70 8.49
N PRO A 183 10.51 -2.58 9.00
CA PRO A 183 9.56 -2.64 10.11
C PRO A 183 8.27 -3.43 9.78
N ILE A 184 7.90 -3.52 8.51
CA ILE A 184 6.70 -4.21 8.05
C ILE A 184 7.03 -5.67 7.69
N ILE A 185 8.03 -5.89 6.83
CA ILE A 185 8.43 -7.19 6.29
C ILE A 185 9.92 -7.46 6.55
N PRO A 186 10.30 -7.73 7.81
CA PRO A 186 11.70 -7.81 8.22
C PRO A 186 12.48 -8.96 7.57
N HIS A 187 11.89 -10.15 7.43
CA HIS A 187 12.60 -11.31 6.86
C HIS A 187 12.93 -11.08 5.40
N PHE A 188 11.96 -10.59 4.61
CA PHE A 188 12.18 -10.22 3.22
C PHE A 188 13.28 -9.17 3.07
N SER A 189 13.22 -8.10 3.86
CA SER A 189 14.18 -7.00 3.78
C SER A 189 15.60 -7.46 4.12
N ASN A 190 15.76 -8.22 5.20
CA ASN A 190 17.07 -8.72 5.62
C ASN A 190 17.66 -9.70 4.61
N GLU A 191 16.85 -10.60 4.04
CA GLU A 191 17.31 -11.52 3.00
C GLU A 191 17.77 -10.76 1.75
N CYS A 192 16.99 -9.77 1.29
CA CYS A 192 17.38 -8.94 0.15
C CYS A 192 18.68 -8.15 0.39
N LEU A 193 18.86 -7.57 1.57
CA LEU A 193 20.08 -6.86 1.97
C LEU A 193 21.28 -7.82 2.03
N SER A 194 21.09 -9.04 2.53
CA SER A 194 22.13 -10.08 2.56
C SER A 194 22.63 -10.41 1.17
N LEU A 195 21.75 -10.58 0.20
CA LEU A 195 22.09 -10.88 -1.19
C LEU A 195 22.88 -9.76 -1.89
N ILE A 196 22.82 -8.55 -1.36
CA ILE A 196 23.57 -7.38 -1.87
C ILE A 196 24.86 -7.14 -1.05
N ASN A 197 25.17 -8.00 -0.06
CA ASN A 197 26.29 -7.85 0.87
C ASN A 197 26.24 -6.52 1.69
N LYS A 198 25.06 -6.06 2.08
CA LYS A 198 24.83 -4.80 2.81
C LYS A 198 24.15 -5.01 4.17
N ASN A 199 24.51 -6.07 4.90
CA ASN A 199 23.94 -6.41 6.20
C ASN A 199 24.50 -5.61 7.40
N LYS A 200 25.38 -4.64 7.18
CA LYS A 200 26.04 -3.92 8.27
C LYS A 200 25.39 -2.57 8.48
N ASP A 201 25.03 -2.28 9.74
CA ASP A 201 24.61 -0.97 10.24
C ASP A 201 23.34 -0.43 9.55
N ASN A 202 22.23 -1.15 9.71
CA ASN A 202 20.93 -0.75 9.19
C ASN A 202 20.31 0.39 10.03
N PHE A 203 20.97 1.57 10.06
CA PHE A 203 20.37 2.77 10.58
C PHE A 203 19.23 3.22 9.68
N TRP A 204 18.20 3.82 10.28
CA TRP A 204 17.11 4.40 9.52
C TRP A 204 17.66 5.42 8.50
N PRO A 205 17.36 5.27 7.19
CA PRO A 205 17.97 6.10 6.17
C PRO A 205 17.42 7.53 6.22
N SER A 206 18.31 8.50 6.10
CA SER A 206 17.95 9.89 5.94
C SER A 206 17.47 10.20 4.52
N TYR A 207 16.63 11.23 4.39
CA TYR A 207 16.17 11.76 3.11
C TYR A 207 16.47 13.25 3.00
N ASN A 208 16.55 13.75 1.76
CA ASN A 208 16.68 15.17 1.44
C ASN A 208 15.31 15.73 1.10
N ASP A 209 14.81 16.69 1.90
CA ASP A 209 13.51 17.33 1.71
C ASP A 209 13.37 18.00 0.34
N ASN A 210 14.42 18.65 -0.16
CA ASN A 210 14.40 19.31 -1.47
C ASN A 210 14.19 18.33 -2.63
N LEU A 211 14.60 17.07 -2.47
CA LEU A 211 14.39 15.99 -3.46
C LEU A 211 13.07 15.26 -3.22
N ALA A 212 12.56 15.26 -1.99
CA ALA A 212 11.31 14.62 -1.61
C ALA A 212 10.09 15.45 -2.01
N GLU A 213 10.22 16.76 -2.18
CA GLU A 213 9.12 17.64 -2.53
C GLU A 213 8.87 17.63 -4.04
N GLU A 214 7.62 17.43 -4.41
CA GLU A 214 7.17 17.64 -5.79
C GLU A 214 7.07 19.14 -6.05
N LYS A 215 7.87 19.64 -7.00
CA LYS A 215 7.79 21.03 -7.46
C LYS A 215 6.47 21.34 -8.15
N GLU A 216 5.81 20.31 -8.67
CA GLU A 216 4.53 20.41 -9.38
C GLU A 216 3.52 19.42 -8.82
N VAL A 217 2.25 19.81 -8.79
CA VAL A 217 1.13 19.00 -8.30
C VAL A 217 0.01 18.96 -9.32
N GLN A 218 -0.75 17.87 -9.33
CA GLN A 218 -1.98 17.79 -10.11
C GLN A 218 -3.16 18.21 -9.24
N ILE A 219 -3.84 19.28 -9.66
CA ILE A 219 -5.04 19.79 -9.00
C ILE A 219 -6.26 19.32 -9.79
N VAL A 220 -7.22 18.73 -9.06
CA VAL A 220 -8.52 18.33 -9.62
C VAL A 220 -9.39 19.57 -9.80
N ILE A 221 -9.89 19.77 -11.02
CA ILE A 221 -10.86 20.84 -11.30
C ILE A 221 -12.26 20.24 -11.24
N GLN A 222 -13.08 20.81 -10.36
CA GLN A 222 -14.48 20.46 -10.21
C GLN A 222 -15.36 21.67 -10.62
N ILE A 223 -16.52 21.36 -11.19
CA ILE A 223 -17.56 22.32 -11.49
C ILE A 223 -18.85 21.81 -10.86
N ASN A 224 -19.45 22.57 -9.93
CA ASN A 224 -20.60 22.17 -9.15
C ASN A 224 -20.42 20.76 -8.52
N GLY A 225 -19.20 20.50 -7.95
CA GLY A 225 -18.86 19.22 -7.32
C GLY A 225 -18.49 18.07 -8.24
N LYS A 226 -18.67 18.22 -9.57
CA LYS A 226 -18.33 17.16 -10.53
C LYS A 226 -16.93 17.38 -11.11
N LYS A 227 -16.07 16.37 -11.10
CA LYS A 227 -14.74 16.41 -11.73
C LYS A 227 -14.86 16.69 -13.22
N ARG A 228 -14.13 17.72 -13.73
CA ARG A 228 -14.12 18.13 -15.13
C ARG A 228 -12.73 18.11 -15.77
N GLY A 229 -11.69 18.18 -14.93
CA GLY A 229 -10.32 18.16 -15.44
C GLY A 229 -9.29 17.95 -14.35
N LEU A 230 -8.03 17.88 -14.81
CA LEU A 230 -6.82 17.88 -13.99
C LEU A 230 -5.86 18.90 -14.60
N ILE A 231 -5.28 19.74 -13.78
CA ILE A 231 -4.25 20.69 -14.20
C ILE A 231 -2.97 20.45 -13.42
N LYS A 232 -1.83 20.42 -14.12
CA LYS A 232 -0.51 20.31 -13.51
C LYS A 232 0.04 21.72 -13.32
N VAL A 233 0.35 22.07 -12.08
CA VAL A 233 0.78 23.41 -11.67
C VAL A 233 1.90 23.33 -10.65
N LYS A 234 2.63 24.42 -10.46
CA LYS A 234 3.61 24.53 -9.36
C LYS A 234 2.93 24.26 -8.03
N ARG A 235 3.63 23.56 -7.14
CA ARG A 235 3.18 23.34 -5.77
C ARG A 235 2.96 24.70 -5.08
N ASP A 236 1.97 24.75 -4.22
CA ASP A 236 1.59 25.94 -3.46
C ASP A 236 1.14 27.13 -4.30
N ILE A 237 0.70 26.90 -5.54
CA ILE A 237 0.12 27.96 -6.39
C ILE A 237 -1.01 28.69 -5.65
N GLU A 238 -1.03 30.00 -5.76
CA GLU A 238 -2.12 30.83 -5.23
C GLU A 238 -3.42 30.61 -6.01
N GLU A 239 -4.56 30.70 -5.32
CA GLU A 239 -5.88 30.50 -5.91
C GLU A 239 -6.11 31.39 -7.14
N LYS A 240 -5.67 32.66 -7.09
CA LYS A 240 -5.80 33.62 -8.17
C LYS A 240 -5.07 33.12 -9.44
N ASN A 241 -3.81 32.71 -9.31
CA ASN A 241 -2.98 32.24 -10.41
C ASN A 241 -3.52 30.92 -10.98
N LEU A 242 -4.00 30.01 -10.10
CA LEU A 242 -4.64 28.77 -10.53
C LEU A 242 -5.92 29.06 -11.32
N HIS A 243 -6.75 29.99 -10.87
CA HIS A 243 -7.98 30.39 -11.57
C HIS A 243 -7.66 30.94 -12.96
N GLU A 244 -6.65 31.80 -13.10
CA GLU A 244 -6.22 32.36 -14.40
C GLU A 244 -5.78 31.26 -15.36
N LEU A 245 -5.07 30.22 -14.88
CA LEU A 245 -4.68 29.09 -15.70
C LEU A 245 -5.89 28.25 -16.14
N ILE A 246 -6.85 28.03 -15.25
CA ILE A 246 -8.08 27.29 -15.55
C ILE A 246 -8.92 28.01 -16.60
N MET A 247 -8.98 29.34 -16.53
CA MET A 247 -9.72 30.18 -17.49
C MET A 247 -9.05 30.25 -18.87
N LYS A 248 -7.85 29.69 -19.04
CA LYS A 248 -7.17 29.51 -20.33
C LYS A 248 -7.32 28.11 -20.90
N ASP A 249 -7.82 27.14 -20.12
CA ASP A 249 -8.00 25.74 -20.55
C ASP A 249 -9.31 25.61 -21.34
N GLU A 250 -9.19 25.45 -22.66
CA GLU A 250 -10.34 25.33 -23.58
C GLU A 250 -11.28 24.18 -23.23
N LYS A 251 -10.76 23.09 -22.64
CA LYS A 251 -11.57 21.95 -22.21
C LYS A 251 -12.45 22.29 -21.02
N ILE A 252 -11.99 23.16 -20.16
CA ILE A 252 -12.71 23.59 -18.94
C ILE A 252 -13.68 24.72 -19.28
N ILE A 253 -13.27 25.66 -20.14
CA ILE A 253 -14.11 26.80 -20.58
C ILE A 253 -15.44 26.31 -21.15
N LYS A 254 -15.48 25.21 -21.89
CA LYS A 254 -16.72 24.60 -22.43
C LYS A 254 -17.76 24.28 -21.36
N TYR A 255 -17.35 24.04 -20.11
CA TYR A 255 -18.26 23.78 -19.00
C TYR A 255 -18.66 25.03 -18.24
N LEU A 256 -18.01 26.17 -18.49
CA LEU A 256 -18.29 27.45 -17.81
C LEU A 256 -19.48 28.20 -18.44
N ASP A 257 -19.80 27.88 -19.72
CA ASP A 257 -21.01 28.31 -20.45
C ASP A 257 -21.50 29.75 -20.15
N LYS A 258 -20.57 30.73 -20.22
CA LYS A 258 -20.81 32.17 -19.92
C LYS A 258 -21.39 32.49 -18.55
N LYS A 259 -21.40 31.53 -17.61
CA LYS A 259 -21.89 31.73 -16.24
C LYS A 259 -20.82 32.38 -15.37
N THR A 260 -21.24 33.29 -14.51
CA THR A 260 -20.35 33.91 -13.52
C THR A 260 -20.14 32.98 -12.33
N VAL A 261 -18.88 32.74 -11.96
CA VAL A 261 -18.52 31.92 -10.76
C VAL A 261 -19.00 32.65 -9.52
N GLN A 262 -19.96 32.04 -8.80
CA GLN A 262 -20.52 32.59 -7.56
C GLN A 262 -19.63 32.27 -6.35
N LYS A 263 -19.03 31.07 -6.30
CA LYS A 263 -18.21 30.62 -5.20
C LYS A 263 -17.05 29.76 -5.68
N LYS A 264 -15.88 29.95 -5.08
CA LYS A 264 -14.70 29.10 -5.30
C LYS A 264 -14.36 28.39 -4.00
N ILE A 265 -14.11 27.09 -4.06
CA ILE A 265 -13.60 26.31 -2.92
C ILE A 265 -12.24 25.76 -3.36
N TYR A 266 -11.16 26.32 -2.83
CA TYR A 266 -9.80 25.88 -3.13
C TYR A 266 -9.20 25.13 -1.95
N VAL A 267 -8.82 23.88 -2.20
CA VAL A 267 -8.02 23.07 -1.29
C VAL A 267 -6.62 22.98 -1.88
N LYS A 268 -5.67 23.65 -1.23
CA LYS A 268 -4.30 23.83 -1.69
C LYS A 268 -3.67 22.49 -2.10
N ASN A 269 -3.03 22.46 -3.27
CA ASN A 269 -2.37 21.28 -3.85
C ASN A 269 -3.29 20.06 -4.13
N ARG A 270 -4.60 20.19 -4.03
CA ARG A 270 -5.52 19.05 -4.15
C ARG A 270 -6.64 19.28 -5.16
N LEU A 271 -7.48 20.26 -4.93
CA LEU A 271 -8.63 20.52 -5.81
C LEU A 271 -9.05 21.99 -5.78
N ILE A 272 -9.71 22.38 -6.86
CA ILE A 272 -10.52 23.61 -6.92
C ILE A 272 -11.91 23.26 -7.41
N ASN A 273 -12.95 23.76 -6.72
CA ASN A 273 -14.36 23.58 -7.13
C ASN A 273 -14.96 24.96 -7.43
N LEU A 274 -15.38 25.13 -8.67
CA LEU A 274 -16.07 26.35 -9.15
C LEU A 274 -17.57 26.10 -9.09
N ILE A 275 -18.31 26.98 -8.38
CA ILE A 275 -19.77 26.88 -8.18
C ILE A 275 -20.42 28.06 -8.90
N PHE A 276 -21.44 27.76 -9.70
CA PHE A 276 -22.21 28.68 -10.51
C PHE A 276 -23.66 28.70 -10.06
#